data_bc8e3a70c48b009022c2c2a241662407
#
_entry.id   bc8e3a70c48b009022c2c2a241662407
#
_cell.length_a   1.000
_cell.length_b   1.000
_cell.length_c   1.000
_cell.angle_alpha   90.00
_cell.angle_beta   90.00
_cell.angle_gamma   90.00
#
_symmetry.space_group_name_H-M   'P 1'
#
loop_
_entity.id
_entity.type
_entity.pdbx_description
1 polymer ?
#
loop_
_entity_poly.entity_id
_entity_poly.type
_entity_poly.pdbx_seq_one_letter_code
_entity_poly.pdbx_strand_id
1 'polypeptide(L)'
;MKRCLSCENVFQSRIWVCPACGKEPERHEGRLCFSPDLAWENDGFNPNEFGAYADLEEKNFWFTSRARLLTHLIGKYFPQLGNFFEIGCGTGFILSSLNKALPDATLLGSDIYLEGLNFADRRLQGKTELFQMDACDIPFYHAFDVVGAFDVLEHIENDKKALGEICAAVRPGGGLILTAPQHPFLWSAWDEINHH
;
A
#
# COMPACT_ATOMS: atom_id res chain seq x y z
N MET A 1 11.34 11.68 1.77
CA MET A 1 11.84 12.29 0.50
C MET A 1 11.28 11.51 -0.69
N LYS A 2 11.22 12.12 -1.87
CA LYS A 2 10.88 11.43 -3.13
C LYS A 2 12.14 10.85 -3.76
N ARG A 3 11.98 9.74 -4.49
CA ARG A 3 13.05 9.12 -5.30
C ARG A 3 12.56 9.03 -6.75
N CYS A 4 13.39 9.42 -7.68
CA CYS A 4 13.12 9.28 -9.09
C CYS A 4 13.42 7.86 -9.55
N LEU A 5 12.44 7.13 -10.06
CA LEU A 5 12.63 5.75 -10.54
C LEU A 5 13.47 5.68 -11.85
N SER A 6 13.68 6.81 -12.55
CA SER A 6 14.46 6.82 -13.79
C SER A 6 15.95 7.08 -13.59
N CYS A 7 16.36 7.84 -12.56
CA CYS A 7 17.76 8.21 -12.32
C CYS A 7 18.20 8.12 -10.86
N GLU A 8 17.33 7.54 -10.00
CA GLU A 8 17.54 7.30 -8.57
C GLU A 8 17.83 8.56 -7.72
N ASN A 9 17.73 9.76 -8.33
CA ASN A 9 17.93 11.00 -7.59
C ASN A 9 16.90 11.14 -6.48
N VAL A 10 17.38 11.39 -5.27
CA VAL A 10 16.53 11.65 -4.10
C VAL A 10 16.37 13.16 -3.94
N PHE A 11 15.12 13.61 -3.82
CA PHE A 11 14.81 15.04 -3.80
C PHE A 11 13.61 15.34 -2.88
N GLN A 12 13.48 16.62 -2.55
CA GLN A 12 12.35 17.15 -1.79
C GLN A 12 11.66 18.23 -2.63
N SER A 13 10.42 18.00 -3.02
CA SER A 13 9.63 18.91 -3.82
C SER A 13 8.15 18.70 -3.60
N ARG A 14 7.34 19.73 -3.81
CA ARG A 14 5.86 19.60 -3.81
C ARG A 14 5.35 18.89 -5.06
N ILE A 15 6.06 19.06 -6.18
CA ILE A 15 5.71 18.40 -7.46
C ILE A 15 6.54 17.14 -7.67
N TRP A 16 6.11 16.30 -8.59
CA TRP A 16 6.76 15.03 -8.92
C TRP A 16 7.68 15.10 -10.17
N VAL A 17 8.13 16.29 -10.52
CA VAL A 17 9.15 16.46 -11.57
C VAL A 17 10.53 16.31 -10.94
N CYS A 18 11.31 15.37 -11.44
CA CYS A 18 12.68 15.14 -10.95
C CYS A 18 13.59 16.32 -11.33
N PRO A 19 14.26 16.99 -10.38
CA PRO A 19 15.12 18.14 -10.69
C PRO A 19 16.40 17.75 -11.43
N ALA A 20 16.80 16.46 -11.42
CA ALA A 20 18.03 16.00 -12.08
C ALA A 20 17.80 15.59 -13.54
N CYS A 21 16.69 14.89 -13.86
CA CYS A 21 16.46 14.37 -15.20
C CYS A 21 15.17 14.87 -15.88
N GLY A 22 14.35 15.67 -15.18
CA GLY A 22 13.10 16.22 -15.71
C GLY A 22 11.94 15.20 -15.82
N LYS A 23 12.16 13.93 -15.49
CA LYS A 23 11.10 12.92 -15.56
C LYS A 23 10.03 13.19 -14.49
N GLU A 24 8.79 12.93 -14.88
CA GLU A 24 7.63 12.88 -13.96
C GLU A 24 6.86 11.57 -14.18
N PRO A 25 6.16 11.06 -13.13
CA PRO A 25 5.28 9.91 -13.28
C PRO A 25 4.06 10.26 -14.13
N GLU A 26 3.51 9.25 -14.77
CA GLU A 26 2.25 9.40 -15.50
C GLU A 26 1.09 9.71 -14.57
N ARG A 27 -0.03 10.17 -15.17
CA ARG A 27 -1.27 10.37 -14.43
C ARG A 27 -2.40 9.65 -15.13
N HIS A 28 -3.14 8.88 -14.34
CA HIS A 28 -4.37 8.27 -14.77
C HIS A 28 -5.51 8.72 -13.85
N GLU A 29 -6.55 9.33 -14.42
CA GLU A 29 -7.67 9.91 -13.65
C GLU A 29 -7.23 10.86 -12.52
N GLY A 30 -6.15 11.62 -12.75
CA GLY A 30 -5.57 12.55 -11.76
C GLY A 30 -4.60 11.93 -10.76
N ARG A 31 -4.58 10.61 -10.64
CA ARG A 31 -3.70 9.86 -9.74
C ARG A 31 -2.32 9.65 -10.37
N LEU A 32 -1.28 9.72 -9.55
CA LEU A 32 0.09 9.43 -9.96
C LEU A 32 0.28 7.92 -10.17
N CYS A 33 0.82 7.56 -11.33
CA CYS A 33 1.11 6.18 -11.73
C CYS A 33 2.62 6.04 -11.98
N PHE A 34 3.26 5.18 -11.19
CA PHE A 34 4.69 4.93 -11.27
C PHE A 34 5.03 3.66 -12.07
N SER A 35 4.06 2.75 -12.20
CA SER A 35 4.18 1.49 -12.95
C SER A 35 2.91 1.25 -13.79
N PRO A 36 2.58 2.16 -14.74
CA PRO A 36 1.31 2.13 -15.46
C PRO A 36 1.13 0.85 -16.29
N ASP A 37 2.21 0.26 -16.78
CA ASP A 37 2.18 -0.97 -17.57
C ASP A 37 1.65 -2.17 -16.77
N LEU A 38 1.86 -2.18 -15.45
CA LEU A 38 1.43 -3.24 -14.54
C LEU A 38 0.00 -3.04 -14.00
N ALA A 39 -0.60 -1.88 -14.25
CA ALA A 39 -1.90 -1.50 -13.67
C ALA A 39 -3.07 -2.40 -14.11
N TRP A 40 -2.88 -3.14 -15.21
CA TRP A 40 -3.91 -3.93 -15.88
C TRP A 40 -3.53 -5.42 -16.01
N GLU A 41 -2.35 -5.82 -15.55
CA GLU A 41 -1.88 -7.20 -15.60
C GLU A 41 -2.58 -8.04 -14.52
N ASN A 42 -2.87 -9.29 -14.86
CA ASN A 42 -3.60 -10.24 -14.02
C ASN A 42 -2.67 -11.31 -13.41
N ASP A 43 -1.43 -10.97 -13.09
CA ASP A 43 -0.54 -11.89 -12.37
C ASP A 43 -0.83 -11.84 -10.87
N GLY A 44 -1.45 -12.90 -10.37
CA GLY A 44 -1.81 -13.06 -8.96
C GLY A 44 -3.26 -12.72 -8.66
N PHE A 45 -3.53 -11.55 -8.10
CA PHE A 45 -4.87 -11.14 -7.70
C PHE A 45 -5.74 -10.73 -8.90
N ASN A 46 -7.02 -11.17 -8.91
CA ASN A 46 -7.99 -10.78 -9.94
C ASN A 46 -8.63 -9.42 -9.61
N PRO A 47 -8.35 -8.33 -10.36
CA PRO A 47 -8.88 -7.00 -10.06
C PRO A 47 -10.41 -6.91 -10.05
N ASN A 48 -11.12 -7.81 -10.76
CA ASN A 48 -12.58 -7.83 -10.76
C ASN A 48 -13.20 -8.22 -9.40
N GLU A 49 -12.40 -8.78 -8.49
CA GLU A 49 -12.87 -9.18 -7.16
C GLU A 49 -12.94 -8.01 -6.17
N PHE A 50 -12.30 -6.87 -6.44
CA PHE A 50 -12.32 -5.72 -5.52
C PHE A 50 -13.75 -5.27 -5.16
N GLY A 51 -14.70 -5.37 -6.09
CA GLY A 51 -16.11 -5.06 -5.82
C GLY A 51 -16.71 -5.97 -4.75
N ALA A 52 -16.47 -7.28 -4.86
CA ALA A 52 -16.96 -8.27 -3.89
C ALA A 52 -16.30 -8.08 -2.52
N TYR A 53 -14.99 -7.82 -2.49
CA TYR A 53 -14.26 -7.51 -1.25
C TYR A 53 -14.80 -6.24 -0.57
N ALA A 54 -15.00 -5.17 -1.33
CA ALA A 54 -15.51 -3.91 -0.80
C ALA A 54 -16.87 -4.06 -0.10
N ASP A 55 -17.75 -4.93 -0.64
CA ASP A 55 -19.06 -5.22 -0.07
C ASP A 55 -19.01 -6.15 1.17
N LEU A 56 -17.98 -6.99 1.24
CA LEU A 56 -17.81 -8.00 2.28
C LEU A 56 -17.10 -7.47 3.52
N GLU A 57 -16.07 -6.64 3.35
CA GLU A 57 -15.11 -6.23 4.38
C GLU A 57 -15.76 -5.65 5.64
N GLU A 58 -16.77 -4.82 5.48
CA GLU A 58 -17.46 -4.19 6.63
C GLU A 58 -18.37 -5.15 7.39
N LYS A 59 -18.82 -6.23 6.75
CA LYS A 59 -19.80 -7.18 7.28
C LYS A 59 -19.16 -8.45 7.81
N ASN A 60 -17.99 -8.82 7.31
CA ASN A 60 -17.32 -10.05 7.67
C ASN A 60 -16.45 -9.84 8.91
N PHE A 61 -16.57 -10.77 9.88
CA PHE A 61 -15.87 -10.71 11.16
C PHE A 61 -14.33 -10.77 11.00
N TRP A 62 -13.84 -11.49 10.00
CA TRP A 62 -12.41 -11.62 9.72
C TRP A 62 -11.78 -10.27 9.42
N PHE A 63 -12.29 -9.58 8.39
CA PHE A 63 -11.79 -8.27 8.00
C PHE A 63 -11.88 -7.24 9.11
N THR A 64 -13.03 -7.18 9.78
CA THR A 64 -13.25 -6.22 10.88
C THR A 64 -12.37 -6.49 12.08
N SER A 65 -12.16 -7.77 12.46
CA SER A 65 -11.28 -8.15 13.57
C SER A 65 -9.81 -7.89 13.24
N ARG A 66 -9.40 -8.21 12.02
CA ARG A 66 -8.04 -7.93 11.51
C ARG A 66 -7.76 -6.43 11.49
N ALA A 67 -8.66 -5.62 10.96
CA ALA A 67 -8.51 -4.16 10.96
C ALA A 67 -8.38 -3.59 12.38
N ARG A 68 -9.17 -4.08 13.35
CA ARG A 68 -9.06 -3.70 14.76
C ARG A 68 -7.71 -4.09 15.36
N LEU A 69 -7.24 -5.31 15.08
CA LEU A 69 -5.95 -5.79 15.56
C LEU A 69 -4.80 -4.93 15.02
N LEU A 70 -4.76 -4.70 13.70
CA LEU A 70 -3.73 -3.91 13.06
C LEU A 70 -3.74 -2.46 13.57
N THR A 71 -4.90 -1.84 13.65
CA THR A 71 -5.06 -0.50 14.21
C THR A 71 -4.57 -0.41 15.66
N HIS A 72 -4.90 -1.42 16.49
CA HIS A 72 -4.42 -1.50 17.87
C HIS A 72 -2.89 -1.63 17.94
N LEU A 73 -2.30 -2.51 17.14
CA LEU A 73 -0.85 -2.73 17.12
C LEU A 73 -0.13 -1.48 16.64
N ILE A 74 -0.59 -0.82 15.59
CA ILE A 74 -0.01 0.42 15.08
C ILE A 74 -0.05 1.50 16.16
N GLY A 75 -1.21 1.74 16.78
CA GLY A 75 -1.32 2.73 17.84
C GLY A 75 -0.50 2.41 19.10
N LYS A 76 -0.34 1.12 19.42
CA LYS A 76 0.44 0.66 20.57
C LYS A 76 1.95 0.83 20.37
N TYR A 77 2.45 0.43 19.21
CA TYR A 77 3.89 0.40 18.95
C TYR A 77 4.42 1.70 18.35
N PHE A 78 3.55 2.50 17.75
CA PHE A 78 3.87 3.78 17.15
C PHE A 78 2.97 4.92 17.68
N PRO A 79 3.02 5.21 18.99
CA PRO A 79 2.08 6.15 19.63
C PRO A 79 2.25 7.60 19.17
N GLN A 80 3.35 7.93 18.48
CA GLN A 80 3.63 9.24 17.91
C GLN A 80 3.65 9.22 16.38
N LEU A 81 2.79 8.38 15.79
CA LEU A 81 2.69 8.23 14.34
C LEU A 81 2.30 9.57 13.68
N GLY A 82 3.22 10.16 12.92
CA GLY A 82 2.97 11.34 12.11
C GLY A 82 2.48 11.01 10.72
N ASN A 83 3.09 9.97 10.09
CA ASN A 83 2.64 9.48 8.79
C ASN A 83 2.79 7.96 8.64
N PHE A 84 1.87 7.39 7.86
CA PHE A 84 1.79 5.97 7.57
C PHE A 84 1.59 5.75 6.06
N PHE A 85 2.25 4.75 5.52
CA PHE A 85 2.09 4.36 4.13
C PHE A 85 1.72 2.89 4.02
N GLU A 86 0.60 2.57 3.36
CA GLU A 86 0.16 1.21 3.09
C GLU A 86 0.51 0.81 1.65
N ILE A 87 1.26 -0.27 1.52
CA ILE A 87 1.56 -0.95 0.25
C ILE A 87 0.50 -2.01 0.03
N GLY A 88 -0.08 -2.08 -1.18
CA GLY A 88 -1.17 -3.01 -1.49
C GLY A 88 -2.44 -2.69 -0.69
N CYS A 89 -2.86 -1.43 -0.69
CA CYS A 89 -3.99 -1.00 0.14
C CYS A 89 -5.36 -1.48 -0.37
N GLY A 90 -5.42 -2.07 -1.59
CA GLY A 90 -6.64 -2.59 -2.19
C GLY A 90 -7.79 -1.58 -2.15
N THR A 91 -8.88 -1.97 -1.50
CA THR A 91 -10.08 -1.12 -1.33
C THR A 91 -9.94 -0.02 -0.27
N GLY A 92 -8.78 0.11 0.38
CA GLY A 92 -8.51 1.08 1.43
C GLY A 92 -9.18 0.78 2.78
N PHE A 93 -9.54 -0.49 3.04
CA PHE A 93 -10.29 -0.85 4.26
C PHE A 93 -9.48 -0.60 5.54
N ILE A 94 -8.19 -0.97 5.55
CA ILE A 94 -7.31 -0.74 6.70
C ILE A 94 -7.03 0.76 6.87
N LEU A 95 -6.73 1.48 5.78
CA LEU A 95 -6.55 2.94 5.81
C LEU A 95 -7.78 3.67 6.37
N SER A 96 -8.99 3.23 6.00
CA SER A 96 -10.23 3.78 6.54
C SER A 96 -10.36 3.55 8.06
N SER A 97 -9.93 2.38 8.53
CA SER A 97 -9.93 2.06 9.96
C SER A 97 -8.89 2.87 10.73
N LEU A 98 -7.69 3.05 10.15
CA LEU A 98 -6.64 3.90 10.71
C LEU A 98 -7.05 5.38 10.75
N ASN A 99 -7.69 5.89 9.72
CA ASN A 99 -8.20 7.27 9.68
C ASN A 99 -9.16 7.58 10.84
N LYS A 100 -9.98 6.59 11.21
CA LYS A 100 -10.92 6.74 12.34
C LYS A 100 -10.22 6.72 13.70
N ALA A 101 -9.17 5.90 13.82
CA ALA A 101 -8.50 5.66 15.09
C ALA A 101 -7.34 6.63 15.36
N LEU A 102 -6.69 7.11 14.31
CA LEU A 102 -5.50 7.96 14.35
C LEU A 102 -5.71 9.20 13.46
N PRO A 103 -6.66 10.06 13.81
CA PRO A 103 -7.09 11.18 12.94
C PRO A 103 -6.01 12.24 12.69
N ASP A 104 -4.98 12.29 13.54
CA ASP A 104 -3.88 13.25 13.41
C ASP A 104 -2.74 12.73 12.50
N ALA A 105 -2.75 11.44 12.16
CA ALA A 105 -1.76 10.85 11.27
C ALA A 105 -2.08 11.12 9.80
N THR A 106 -1.06 11.47 9.03
CA THR A 106 -1.17 11.54 7.57
C THR A 106 -1.07 10.14 7.00
N LEU A 107 -2.12 9.67 6.34
CA LEU A 107 -2.16 8.35 5.73
C LEU A 107 -2.00 8.45 4.22
N LEU A 108 -1.19 7.55 3.66
CA LEU A 108 -1.01 7.38 2.22
C LEU A 108 -1.20 5.90 1.90
N GLY A 109 -1.59 5.61 0.65
CA GLY A 109 -1.76 4.24 0.19
C GLY A 109 -1.25 4.04 -1.22
N SER A 110 -0.91 2.80 -1.54
CA SER A 110 -0.61 2.41 -2.91
C SER A 110 -1.14 1.02 -3.23
N ASP A 111 -1.40 0.81 -4.48
CA ASP A 111 -1.71 -0.49 -5.03
C ASP A 111 -1.16 -0.58 -6.46
N ILE A 112 -0.93 -1.80 -6.93
CA ILE A 112 -0.54 -2.01 -8.32
C ILE A 112 -1.75 -1.88 -9.25
N TYR A 113 -2.95 -2.21 -8.76
CA TYR A 113 -4.19 -2.19 -9.53
C TYR A 113 -4.96 -0.88 -9.34
N LEU A 114 -5.25 -0.20 -10.43
CA LEU A 114 -6.07 1.02 -10.43
C LEU A 114 -7.50 0.76 -9.94
N GLU A 115 -8.04 -0.43 -10.19
CA GLU A 115 -9.40 -0.80 -9.76
C GLU A 115 -9.52 -0.76 -8.22
N GLY A 116 -8.58 -1.35 -7.48
CA GLY A 116 -8.52 -1.28 -6.02
C GLY A 116 -8.47 0.16 -5.52
N LEU A 117 -7.60 0.96 -6.12
CA LEU A 117 -7.44 2.38 -5.78
C LEU A 117 -8.71 3.21 -6.04
N ASN A 118 -9.54 2.83 -7.01
CA ASN A 118 -10.83 3.48 -7.25
C ASN A 118 -11.84 3.19 -6.13
N PHE A 119 -11.82 1.97 -5.57
CA PHE A 119 -12.60 1.66 -4.37
C PHE A 119 -12.05 2.39 -3.14
N ALA A 120 -10.73 2.41 -2.97
CA ALA A 120 -10.08 3.12 -1.87
C ALA A 120 -10.41 4.62 -1.86
N ASP A 121 -10.35 5.27 -3.02
CA ASP A 121 -10.64 6.70 -3.13
C ASP A 121 -12.09 7.04 -2.72
N ARG A 122 -13.06 6.23 -3.17
CA ARG A 122 -14.46 6.36 -2.76
C ARG A 122 -14.63 6.16 -1.24
N ARG A 123 -14.01 5.12 -0.67
CA ARG A 123 -14.07 4.81 0.76
C ARG A 123 -13.43 5.89 1.62
N LEU A 124 -12.29 6.41 1.18
CA LEU A 124 -11.52 7.44 1.89
C LEU A 124 -11.98 8.87 1.57
N GLN A 125 -12.96 9.04 0.66
CA GLN A 125 -13.55 10.34 0.30
C GLN A 125 -12.53 11.35 -0.21
N GLY A 126 -11.51 10.91 -0.95
CA GLY A 126 -10.44 11.75 -1.48
C GLY A 126 -9.51 12.39 -0.41
N LYS A 127 -9.59 11.93 0.84
CA LYS A 127 -8.79 12.50 1.95
C LYS A 127 -7.40 11.89 2.11
N THR A 128 -7.13 10.80 1.40
CA THR A 128 -5.86 10.06 1.46
C THR A 128 -5.21 10.10 0.09
N GLU A 129 -3.94 10.45 0.02
CA GLU A 129 -3.19 10.41 -1.24
C GLU A 129 -2.91 8.95 -1.62
N LEU A 130 -3.29 8.57 -2.83
CA LEU A 130 -3.19 7.21 -3.35
C LEU A 130 -2.32 7.18 -4.60
N PHE A 131 -1.46 6.16 -4.70
CA PHE A 131 -0.49 5.98 -5.79
C PHE A 131 -0.65 4.62 -6.46
N GLN A 132 -0.61 4.59 -7.79
CA GLN A 132 -0.40 3.33 -8.50
C GLN A 132 1.11 3.09 -8.62
N MET A 133 1.60 1.95 -8.08
CA MET A 133 3.02 1.62 -8.12
C MET A 133 3.28 0.13 -7.85
N ASP A 134 4.44 -0.35 -8.30
CA ASP A 134 4.99 -1.63 -7.92
C ASP A 134 5.71 -1.52 -6.55
N ALA A 135 5.48 -2.48 -5.67
CA ALA A 135 6.17 -2.59 -4.38
C ALA A 135 7.69 -2.85 -4.54
N CYS A 136 8.09 -3.34 -5.71
CA CYS A 136 9.49 -3.54 -6.07
C CYS A 136 10.19 -2.25 -6.53
N ASP A 137 9.47 -1.15 -6.78
CA ASP A 137 10.03 0.13 -7.24
C ASP A 137 9.32 1.31 -6.56
N ILE A 138 9.61 1.50 -5.27
CA ILE A 138 8.96 2.51 -4.43
C ILE A 138 9.59 3.89 -4.64
N PRO A 139 8.80 4.93 -5.04
CA PRO A 139 9.32 6.27 -5.34
C PRO A 139 9.53 7.14 -4.09
N PHE A 140 9.80 6.51 -2.95
CA PHE A 140 10.02 7.18 -1.68
C PHE A 140 11.32 6.71 -1.01
N TYR A 141 11.97 7.61 -0.30
CA TYR A 141 13.19 7.33 0.44
C TYR A 141 13.15 8.03 1.80
N HIS A 142 13.25 7.26 2.88
CA HIS A 142 13.19 7.74 4.28
C HIS A 142 12.02 8.73 4.50
N ALA A 143 10.85 8.37 3.98
CA ALA A 143 9.70 9.28 3.93
C ALA A 143 8.69 9.04 5.06
N PHE A 144 8.58 7.79 5.54
CA PHE A 144 7.48 7.38 6.40
C PHE A 144 7.95 6.97 7.80
N ASP A 145 7.12 7.27 8.79
CA ASP A 145 7.29 6.80 10.16
C ASP A 145 7.06 5.31 10.24
N VAL A 146 6.00 4.84 9.57
CA VAL A 146 5.64 3.44 9.49
C VAL A 146 5.16 3.12 8.08
N VAL A 147 5.61 1.97 7.57
CA VAL A 147 5.07 1.36 6.36
C VAL A 147 4.37 0.06 6.73
N GLY A 148 3.16 -0.15 6.21
CA GLY A 148 2.39 -1.38 6.32
C GLY A 148 2.27 -2.09 4.97
N ALA A 149 2.31 -3.43 4.99
CA ALA A 149 1.89 -4.27 3.87
C ALA A 149 1.16 -5.49 4.42
N PHE A 150 -0.09 -5.66 4.04
CA PHE A 150 -1.00 -6.61 4.68
C PHE A 150 -1.53 -7.61 3.67
N ASP A 151 -0.96 -8.83 3.67
CA ASP A 151 -1.19 -9.91 2.71
C ASP A 151 -0.89 -9.42 1.27
N VAL A 152 0.36 -9.01 1.07
CA VAL A 152 0.88 -8.48 -0.20
C VAL A 152 2.13 -9.23 -0.64
N LEU A 153 3.05 -9.52 0.29
CA LEU A 153 4.38 -10.05 -0.05
C LEU A 153 4.30 -11.46 -0.64
N GLU A 154 3.30 -12.25 -0.28
CA GLU A 154 3.03 -13.58 -0.82
C GLU A 154 2.69 -13.58 -2.31
N HIS A 155 2.23 -12.44 -2.83
CA HIS A 155 1.91 -12.27 -4.25
C HIS A 155 3.07 -11.68 -5.07
N ILE A 156 4.22 -11.41 -4.45
CA ILE A 156 5.37 -10.78 -5.10
C ILE A 156 6.49 -11.79 -5.28
N GLU A 157 6.82 -12.14 -6.53
CA GLU A 157 7.90 -13.09 -6.83
C GLU A 157 9.25 -12.64 -6.24
N ASN A 158 9.58 -11.36 -6.33
CA ASN A 158 10.80 -10.80 -5.75
C ASN A 158 10.53 -10.10 -4.41
N ASP A 159 10.04 -10.86 -3.44
CA ASP A 159 9.72 -10.40 -2.07
C ASP A 159 10.89 -9.70 -1.38
N LYS A 160 12.13 -10.15 -1.62
CA LYS A 160 13.36 -9.54 -1.06
C LYS A 160 13.59 -8.14 -1.62
N LYS A 161 13.35 -7.92 -2.91
CA LYS A 161 13.45 -6.59 -3.52
C LYS A 161 12.38 -5.69 -2.91
N ALA A 162 11.13 -6.15 -2.86
CA ALA A 162 10.03 -5.40 -2.26
C ALA A 162 10.32 -5.01 -0.80
N LEU A 163 10.79 -5.94 0.03
CA LEU A 163 11.20 -5.65 1.40
C LEU A 163 12.33 -4.61 1.48
N GLY A 164 13.31 -4.69 0.59
CA GLY A 164 14.39 -3.70 0.49
C GLY A 164 13.87 -2.30 0.19
N GLU A 165 12.94 -2.19 -0.76
CA GLU A 165 12.28 -0.94 -1.13
C GLU A 165 11.42 -0.39 0.02
N ILE A 166 10.64 -1.24 0.66
CA ILE A 166 9.84 -0.88 1.84
C ILE A 166 10.74 -0.34 2.96
N CYS A 167 11.84 -1.03 3.26
CA CYS A 167 12.80 -0.58 4.27
C CYS A 167 13.44 0.77 3.89
N ALA A 168 13.76 0.99 2.61
CA ALA A 168 14.30 2.27 2.14
C ALA A 168 13.28 3.42 2.23
N ALA A 169 11.99 3.13 2.14
CA ALA A 169 10.92 4.13 2.29
C ALA A 169 10.71 4.54 3.77
N VAL A 170 11.01 3.66 4.74
CA VAL A 170 10.91 3.95 6.17
C VAL A 170 12.06 4.89 6.59
N ARG A 171 11.75 5.90 7.38
CA ARG A 171 12.77 6.79 7.95
C ARG A 171 13.61 6.08 9.02
N PRO A 172 14.85 6.51 9.28
CA PRO A 172 15.62 6.02 10.42
C PRO A 172 14.84 6.16 11.74
N GLY A 173 14.75 5.06 12.51
CA GLY A 173 13.95 5.01 13.73
C GLY A 173 12.45 4.79 13.52
N GLY A 174 12.00 4.67 12.29
CA GLY A 174 10.64 4.27 11.94
C GLY A 174 10.42 2.76 12.06
N GLY A 175 9.29 2.29 11.59
CA GLY A 175 8.88 0.90 11.73
C GLY A 175 8.17 0.33 10.51
N LEU A 176 8.04 -0.98 10.55
CA LEU A 176 7.42 -1.80 9.52
C LEU A 176 6.43 -2.74 10.18
N ILE A 177 5.25 -2.89 9.61
CA ILE A 177 4.28 -3.88 10.04
C ILE A 177 3.76 -4.66 8.83
N LEU A 178 3.92 -5.98 8.90
CA LEU A 178 3.57 -6.89 7.80
C LEU A 178 2.64 -7.98 8.29
N THR A 179 1.77 -8.46 7.42
CA THR A 179 1.07 -9.74 7.57
C THR A 179 1.23 -10.57 6.32
N ALA A 180 1.30 -11.89 6.51
CA ALA A 180 1.28 -12.88 5.45
C ALA A 180 0.70 -14.19 5.98
N PRO A 181 0.14 -15.08 5.16
CA PRO A 181 -0.28 -16.41 5.54
C PRO A 181 0.89 -17.20 6.14
N GLN A 182 0.65 -17.92 7.26
CA GLN A 182 1.73 -18.55 8.02
C GLN A 182 1.69 -20.08 7.99
N HIS A 183 0.51 -20.68 7.97
CA HIS A 183 0.35 -22.09 8.32
C HIS A 183 -0.01 -22.96 7.11
N PRO A 184 0.98 -23.66 6.48
CA PRO A 184 0.70 -24.53 5.33
C PRO A 184 -0.35 -25.61 5.59
N PHE A 185 -0.56 -26.04 6.85
CA PHE A 185 -1.59 -27.02 7.19
C PHE A 185 -3.02 -26.48 7.14
N LEU A 186 -3.19 -25.17 7.05
CA LEU A 186 -4.48 -24.49 6.81
C LEU A 186 -4.74 -24.24 5.32
N TRP A 187 -3.75 -24.56 4.46
CA TRP A 187 -3.85 -24.37 3.01
C TRP A 187 -5.09 -25.06 2.44
N SER A 188 -5.83 -24.36 1.65
CA SER A 188 -7.07 -24.81 1.04
C SER A 188 -7.08 -24.55 -0.47
N ALA A 189 -8.06 -25.09 -1.17
CA ALA A 189 -8.27 -24.75 -2.59
C ALA A 189 -8.55 -23.25 -2.81
N TRP A 190 -8.96 -22.53 -1.78
CA TRP A 190 -9.16 -21.08 -1.84
C TRP A 190 -7.83 -20.33 -1.91
N ASP A 191 -6.81 -20.81 -1.20
CA ASP A 191 -5.47 -20.23 -1.23
C ASP A 191 -4.82 -20.45 -2.61
N GLU A 192 -5.06 -21.64 -3.24
CA GLU A 192 -4.59 -21.89 -4.60
C GLU A 192 -5.27 -20.98 -5.64
N ILE A 193 -6.57 -20.72 -5.51
CA ILE A 193 -7.32 -19.82 -6.41
C ILE A 193 -6.81 -18.37 -6.28
N ASN A 194 -6.42 -17.96 -5.08
CA ASN A 194 -5.92 -16.60 -4.81
C ASN A 194 -4.39 -16.46 -4.98
N HIS A 195 -3.71 -17.50 -5.47
CA HIS A 195 -2.27 -17.49 -5.75
C HIS A 195 -1.40 -17.14 -4.51
N HIS A 196 -1.80 -17.67 -3.35
CA HIS A 196 -1.02 -17.56 -2.12
C HIS A 196 0.22 -18.45 -2.11
#